data_07b42a8228735e7dbc0df9986d029f18
#
_entry.id   07b42a8228735e7dbc0df9986d029f18
#
_cell.length_a   1.000
_cell.length_b   1.000
_cell.length_c   1.000
_cell.angle_alpha   90.00
_cell.angle_beta   90.00
_cell.angle_gamma   90.00
#
_symmetry.space_group_name_H-M   'P 1'
#
loop_
_entity.id
_entity.type
_entity.pdbx_description
1 polymer ?
#
loop_
_entity_poly.entity_id
_entity_poly.type
_entity_poly.pdbx_seq_one_letter_code
_entity_poly.pdbx_strand_id
1 'polypeptide(L)'
;MDTLFAQVLLPLALAFIMFTLGVGLTPADFKRIALQPRAFLVGTALQFISLPLIAIALVAFLPIPPIVKVGVVLLAACPGGTTSNLLTHMARGDVALSVSLTAITSLASVVTVPVVLMVALALFMGPDAPQVGMVSTGVVIFALTVIPVGLGMILRKLAPKPAVALERHSRFMSGLVFTAVVIATVLNEGIGETLRRLTQAGAVSLALNVAAMAVAFAV
;
A
#
# COMPACT_ATOMS: atom_id res chain seq x y z
N MET A 1 12.62 9.13 -23.25
CA MET A 1 12.52 7.83 -22.55
C MET A 1 11.53 7.93 -21.37
N ASP A 2 11.35 9.13 -20.83
CA ASP A 2 10.55 9.37 -19.62
C ASP A 2 9.05 9.09 -19.78
N THR A 3 8.49 9.34 -20.95
CA THR A 3 7.05 9.13 -21.20
C THR A 3 6.68 7.65 -21.28
N LEU A 4 7.50 6.82 -21.88
CA LEU A 4 7.24 5.37 -22.01
C LEU A 4 7.39 4.66 -20.68
N PHE A 5 8.37 5.06 -19.88
CA PHE A 5 8.56 4.54 -18.52
C PHE A 5 7.38 4.90 -17.61
N ALA A 6 7.03 6.19 -17.52
CA ALA A 6 6.00 6.67 -16.60
C ALA A 6 4.57 6.28 -17.04
N GLN A 7 4.30 6.26 -18.35
CA GLN A 7 2.93 6.05 -18.87
C GLN A 7 2.60 4.59 -19.15
N VAL A 8 3.59 3.72 -19.32
CA VAL A 8 3.36 2.32 -19.70
C VAL A 8 3.98 1.37 -18.68
N LEU A 9 5.28 1.50 -18.40
CA LEU A 9 5.99 0.51 -17.60
C LEU A 9 5.56 0.53 -16.12
N LEU A 10 5.43 1.73 -15.54
CA LEU A 10 4.97 1.87 -14.16
C LEU A 10 3.56 1.34 -13.93
N PRO A 11 2.53 1.70 -14.73
CA PRO A 11 1.19 1.13 -14.58
C PRO A 11 1.14 -0.39 -14.80
N LEU A 12 1.89 -0.93 -15.76
CA LEU A 12 1.96 -2.37 -15.99
C LEU A 12 2.62 -3.11 -14.82
N ALA A 13 3.71 -2.56 -14.28
CA ALA A 13 4.38 -3.11 -13.10
C ALA A 13 3.44 -3.13 -11.90
N LEU A 14 2.72 -2.01 -11.67
CA LEU A 14 1.72 -1.92 -10.61
C LEU A 14 0.60 -2.94 -10.80
N ALA A 15 0.02 -3.02 -12.01
CA ALA A 15 -1.03 -3.98 -12.33
C ALA A 15 -0.57 -5.43 -12.12
N PHE A 16 0.67 -5.77 -12.49
CA PHE A 16 1.25 -7.09 -12.26
C PHE A 16 1.40 -7.38 -10.76
N ILE A 17 1.93 -6.45 -9.97
CA ILE A 17 2.05 -6.60 -8.52
C ILE A 17 0.66 -6.77 -7.89
N MET A 18 -0.34 -5.96 -8.29
CA MET A 18 -1.71 -6.07 -7.78
C MET A 18 -2.37 -7.39 -8.17
N PHE A 19 -2.14 -7.89 -9.39
CA PHE A 19 -2.59 -9.21 -9.81
C PHE A 19 -2.02 -10.33 -8.91
N THR A 20 -0.72 -10.27 -8.62
CA THR A 20 -0.08 -11.28 -7.76
C THR A 20 -0.61 -11.25 -6.32
N LEU A 21 -0.93 -10.07 -5.79
CA LEU A 21 -1.62 -9.93 -4.51
C LEU A 21 -2.99 -10.62 -4.56
N GLY A 22 -3.77 -10.39 -5.63
CA GLY A 22 -5.07 -11.04 -5.82
C GLY A 22 -4.99 -12.57 -5.86
N VAL A 23 -3.96 -13.11 -6.51
CA VAL A 23 -3.71 -14.57 -6.53
C VAL A 23 -3.44 -15.13 -5.13
N GLY A 24 -2.83 -14.35 -4.24
CA GLY A 24 -2.55 -14.75 -2.85
C GLY A 24 -3.77 -14.75 -1.93
N LEU A 25 -4.87 -14.07 -2.28
CA LEU A 25 -6.07 -13.95 -1.45
C LEU A 25 -6.97 -15.18 -1.56
N THR A 26 -7.46 -15.66 -0.41
CA THR A 26 -8.36 -16.83 -0.34
C THR A 26 -9.69 -16.46 0.36
N PRO A 27 -10.80 -17.13 0.00
CA PRO A 27 -12.08 -16.92 0.70
C PRO A 27 -12.03 -17.30 2.20
N ALA A 28 -11.09 -18.16 2.60
CA ALA A 28 -10.91 -18.53 4.00
C ALA A 28 -10.44 -17.37 4.87
N ASP A 29 -9.68 -16.43 4.30
CA ASP A 29 -9.20 -15.24 5.00
C ASP A 29 -10.37 -14.36 5.45
N PHE A 30 -11.46 -14.34 4.69
CA PHE A 30 -12.68 -13.58 5.02
C PHE A 30 -13.55 -14.26 6.08
N LYS A 31 -13.53 -15.59 6.17
CA LYS A 31 -14.35 -16.33 7.14
C LYS A 31 -13.87 -16.10 8.58
N ARG A 32 -12.60 -15.84 8.79
CA ARG A 32 -12.02 -15.59 10.13
C ARG A 32 -12.49 -14.30 10.78
N ILE A 33 -12.91 -13.31 10.02
CA ILE A 33 -13.47 -12.05 10.54
C ILE A 33 -14.65 -12.32 11.45
N ALA A 34 -15.51 -13.27 11.05
CA ALA A 34 -16.69 -13.63 11.81
C ALA A 34 -16.36 -14.24 13.19
N LEU A 35 -15.14 -14.76 13.38
CA LEU A 35 -14.71 -15.41 14.61
C LEU A 35 -14.14 -14.44 15.65
N GLN A 36 -13.51 -13.33 15.20
CA GLN A 36 -12.91 -12.33 16.08
C GLN A 36 -13.27 -10.89 15.65
N PRO A 37 -14.55 -10.51 15.64
CA PRO A 37 -15.01 -9.25 15.03
C PRO A 37 -14.46 -8.02 15.75
N ARG A 38 -14.27 -8.05 17.07
CA ARG A 38 -13.74 -6.90 17.84
C ARG A 38 -12.29 -6.61 17.48
N ALA A 39 -11.40 -7.59 17.56
CA ALA A 39 -9.99 -7.44 17.22
C ALA A 39 -9.82 -7.01 15.76
N PHE A 40 -10.65 -7.56 14.86
CA PHE A 40 -10.67 -7.20 13.46
C PHE A 40 -11.10 -5.73 13.25
N LEU A 41 -12.20 -5.28 13.87
CA LEU A 41 -12.70 -3.90 13.74
C LEU A 41 -11.69 -2.89 14.29
N VAL A 42 -11.09 -3.17 15.46
CA VAL A 42 -10.06 -2.31 16.05
C VAL A 42 -8.83 -2.23 15.13
N GLY A 43 -8.31 -3.36 14.66
CA GLY A 43 -7.17 -3.38 13.75
C GLY A 43 -7.44 -2.65 12.44
N THR A 44 -8.61 -2.83 11.87
CA THR A 44 -9.03 -2.15 10.62
C THR A 44 -9.21 -0.64 10.84
N ALA A 45 -9.81 -0.23 11.95
CA ALA A 45 -9.97 1.20 12.31
C ALA A 45 -8.61 1.87 12.53
N LEU A 46 -7.69 1.21 13.23
CA LEU A 46 -6.32 1.68 13.40
C LEU A 46 -5.62 1.86 12.06
N GLN A 47 -5.75 0.89 11.15
CA GLN A 47 -5.10 0.92 9.85
C GLN A 47 -5.68 2.01 8.92
N PHE A 48 -7.00 2.14 8.80
CA PHE A 48 -7.62 3.00 7.80
C PHE A 48 -7.94 4.41 8.30
N ILE A 49 -8.04 4.60 9.59
CA ILE A 49 -8.41 5.89 10.18
C ILE A 49 -7.22 6.46 10.95
N SER A 50 -6.72 5.73 11.96
CA SER A 50 -5.72 6.28 12.86
C SER A 50 -4.37 6.52 12.17
N LEU A 51 -3.89 5.57 11.36
CA LEU A 51 -2.60 5.73 10.65
C LEU A 51 -2.59 6.91 9.68
N PRO A 52 -3.56 7.07 8.76
CA PRO A 52 -3.60 8.25 7.89
C PRO A 52 -3.76 9.56 8.66
N LEU A 53 -4.57 9.59 9.73
CA LEU A 53 -4.73 10.80 10.55
C LEU A 53 -3.44 11.17 11.29
N ILE A 54 -2.73 10.19 11.86
CA ILE A 54 -1.42 10.41 12.50
C ILE A 54 -0.41 10.93 11.47
N ALA A 55 -0.41 10.33 10.25
CA ALA A 55 0.46 10.77 9.17
C ALA A 55 0.17 12.21 8.76
N ILE A 56 -1.11 12.58 8.53
CA ILE A 56 -1.53 13.94 8.21
C ILE A 56 -1.09 14.92 9.32
N ALA A 57 -1.38 14.59 10.58
CA ALA A 57 -0.99 15.43 11.71
C ALA A 57 0.52 15.61 11.81
N LEU A 58 1.29 14.52 11.62
CA LEU A 58 2.74 14.56 11.68
C LEU A 58 3.33 15.44 10.58
N VAL A 59 2.90 15.26 9.31
CA VAL A 59 3.48 15.99 8.19
C VAL A 59 2.96 17.43 8.05
N ALA A 60 1.81 17.77 8.65
CA ALA A 60 1.25 19.11 8.58
C ALA A 60 2.22 20.17 9.11
N PHE A 61 2.90 19.87 10.21
CA PHE A 61 3.81 20.78 10.89
C PHE A 61 5.27 20.70 10.42
N LEU A 62 5.60 19.76 9.53
CA LEU A 62 6.97 19.58 9.06
C LEU A 62 7.27 20.48 7.84
N PRO A 63 8.43 21.15 7.81
CA PRO A 63 8.87 21.98 6.68
C PRO A 63 9.45 21.10 5.56
N ILE A 64 8.66 20.20 5.00
CA ILE A 64 9.03 19.30 3.90
C ILE A 64 8.19 19.58 2.65
N PRO A 65 8.69 19.26 1.45
CA PRO A 65 7.97 19.48 0.20
C PRO A 65 6.57 18.86 0.20
N PRO A 66 5.55 19.51 -0.37
CA PRO A 66 4.17 19.00 -0.41
C PRO A 66 4.06 17.58 -0.98
N ILE A 67 4.82 17.28 -2.03
CA ILE A 67 4.84 15.94 -2.64
C ILE A 67 5.32 14.85 -1.68
N VAL A 68 6.29 15.17 -0.81
CA VAL A 68 6.77 14.24 0.23
C VAL A 68 5.71 14.04 1.30
N LYS A 69 4.97 15.11 1.69
CA LYS A 69 3.83 14.99 2.62
C LYS A 69 2.78 14.03 2.09
N VAL A 70 2.39 14.19 0.82
CA VAL A 70 1.45 13.27 0.15
C VAL A 70 1.98 11.84 0.14
N GLY A 71 3.26 11.64 -0.18
CA GLY A 71 3.89 10.32 -0.17
C GLY A 71 3.86 9.63 1.20
N VAL A 72 4.11 10.36 2.29
CA VAL A 72 4.05 9.81 3.66
C VAL A 72 2.63 9.43 4.06
N VAL A 73 1.64 10.26 3.71
CA VAL A 73 0.23 9.94 3.97
C VAL A 73 -0.23 8.72 3.16
N LEU A 74 0.21 8.60 1.91
CA LEU A 74 -0.02 7.41 1.10
C LEU A 74 0.62 6.15 1.71
N LEU A 75 1.86 6.26 2.20
CA LEU A 75 2.52 5.15 2.88
C LEU A 75 1.71 4.68 4.10
N ALA A 76 1.12 5.61 4.87
CA ALA A 76 0.26 5.29 6.00
C ALA A 76 -1.05 4.61 5.59
N ALA A 77 -1.55 4.87 4.38
CA ALA A 77 -2.75 4.22 3.84
C ALA A 77 -2.48 2.83 3.24
N CYS A 78 -1.20 2.47 3.01
CA CYS A 78 -0.85 1.16 2.47
C CYS A 78 -1.18 0.04 3.47
N PRO A 79 -1.72 -1.09 2.99
CA PRO A 79 -1.99 -2.24 3.85
C PRO A 79 -0.69 -2.86 4.37
N GLY A 80 -0.77 -3.59 5.48
CA GLY A 80 0.34 -4.39 6.00
C GLY A 80 0.80 -5.44 4.97
N GLY A 81 2.07 -5.80 5.03
CA GLY A 81 2.65 -6.82 4.15
C GLY A 81 2.89 -8.16 4.85
N THR A 82 3.40 -9.13 4.10
CA THR A 82 3.79 -10.46 4.63
C THR A 82 4.85 -10.38 5.74
N THR A 83 5.62 -9.30 5.77
CA THR A 83 6.62 -9.01 6.81
C THR A 83 5.95 -8.79 8.17
N SER A 84 4.77 -8.16 8.22
CA SER A 84 4.04 -7.98 9.47
C SER A 84 3.60 -9.32 10.07
N ASN A 85 3.19 -10.27 9.22
CA ASN A 85 2.82 -11.62 9.64
C ASN A 85 4.02 -12.38 10.22
N LEU A 86 5.21 -12.21 9.63
CA LEU A 86 6.45 -12.78 10.15
C LEU A 86 6.81 -12.18 11.52
N LEU A 87 6.73 -10.86 11.66
CA LEU A 87 6.98 -10.17 12.94
C LEU A 87 5.98 -10.62 14.01
N THR A 88 4.70 -10.77 13.66
CA THR A 88 3.67 -11.31 14.57
C THR A 88 4.03 -12.72 15.04
N HIS A 89 4.51 -13.57 14.14
CA HIS A 89 4.96 -14.93 14.49
C HIS A 89 6.16 -14.90 15.46
N MET A 90 7.16 -14.05 15.16
CA MET A 90 8.33 -13.89 16.03
C MET A 90 7.97 -13.35 17.41
N ALA A 91 6.99 -12.44 17.47
CA ALA A 91 6.47 -11.89 18.72
C ALA A 91 5.50 -12.83 19.46
N ARG A 92 5.27 -14.06 18.96
CA ARG A 92 4.31 -15.03 19.48
C ARG A 92 2.86 -14.49 19.55
N GLY A 93 2.51 -13.57 18.66
CA GLY A 93 1.15 -13.02 18.52
C GLY A 93 0.23 -13.92 17.67
N ASP A 94 -1.01 -13.48 17.50
CA ASP A 94 -1.99 -14.19 16.66
C ASP A 94 -1.71 -13.96 15.18
N VAL A 95 -0.92 -14.88 14.59
CA VAL A 95 -0.57 -14.86 13.16
C VAL A 95 -1.81 -14.97 12.29
N ALA A 96 -2.82 -15.68 12.76
CA ALA A 96 -4.03 -15.88 12.00
C ALA A 96 -4.87 -14.62 11.86
N LEU A 97 -4.95 -13.82 12.94
CA LEU A 97 -5.54 -12.48 12.91
C LEU A 97 -4.73 -11.55 12.00
N SER A 98 -3.41 -11.56 12.12
CA SER A 98 -2.51 -10.73 11.29
C SER A 98 -2.69 -11.00 9.80
N VAL A 99 -2.71 -12.27 9.38
CA VAL A 99 -2.94 -12.66 7.98
C VAL A 99 -4.32 -12.21 7.49
N SER A 100 -5.37 -12.41 8.31
CA SER A 100 -6.73 -12.01 7.94
C SER A 100 -6.87 -10.49 7.83
N LEU A 101 -6.28 -9.72 8.75
CA LEU A 101 -6.20 -8.26 8.68
C LEU A 101 -5.48 -7.81 7.40
N THR A 102 -4.30 -8.39 7.13
CA THR A 102 -3.53 -8.05 5.92
C THR A 102 -4.34 -8.33 4.65
N ALA A 103 -5.02 -9.47 4.56
CA ALA A 103 -5.83 -9.82 3.40
C ALA A 103 -6.95 -8.82 3.15
N ILE A 104 -7.68 -8.44 4.20
CA ILE A 104 -8.82 -7.53 4.06
C ILE A 104 -8.36 -6.08 3.87
N THR A 105 -7.36 -5.64 4.61
CA THR A 105 -6.82 -4.29 4.40
C THR A 105 -6.22 -4.14 3.00
N SER A 106 -5.61 -5.20 2.45
CA SER A 106 -5.16 -5.21 1.06
C SER A 106 -6.31 -5.09 0.06
N LEU A 107 -7.44 -5.75 0.30
CA LEU A 107 -8.62 -5.61 -0.56
C LEU A 107 -9.27 -4.24 -0.40
N ALA A 108 -9.43 -3.76 0.82
CA ALA A 108 -10.04 -2.47 1.08
C ALA A 108 -9.14 -1.30 0.61
N SER A 109 -7.81 -1.48 0.58
CA SER A 109 -6.86 -0.46 0.10
C SER A 109 -7.09 -0.06 -1.35
N VAL A 110 -7.68 -0.94 -2.13
CA VAL A 110 -8.13 -0.66 -3.50
C VAL A 110 -9.04 0.57 -3.58
N VAL A 111 -9.86 0.78 -2.54
CA VAL A 111 -10.75 1.94 -2.43
C VAL A 111 -10.14 3.01 -1.53
N THR A 112 -9.55 2.62 -0.40
CA THR A 112 -9.09 3.57 0.61
C THR A 112 -7.86 4.35 0.16
N VAL A 113 -6.92 3.73 -0.56
CA VAL A 113 -5.71 4.43 -1.05
C VAL A 113 -6.05 5.57 -2.02
N PRO A 114 -6.90 5.40 -3.05
CA PRO A 114 -7.34 6.52 -3.89
C PRO A 114 -8.04 7.63 -3.10
N VAL A 115 -8.89 7.29 -2.14
CA VAL A 115 -9.57 8.29 -1.30
C VAL A 115 -8.57 9.07 -0.46
N VAL A 116 -7.64 8.40 0.20
CA VAL A 116 -6.58 9.04 1.00
C VAL A 116 -5.67 9.90 0.13
N LEU A 117 -5.35 9.44 -1.09
CA LEU A 117 -4.57 10.22 -2.06
C LEU A 117 -5.29 11.53 -2.40
N MET A 118 -6.59 11.48 -2.73
CA MET A 118 -7.36 12.69 -3.04
C MET A 118 -7.37 13.67 -1.87
N VAL A 119 -7.58 13.17 -0.64
CA VAL A 119 -7.53 14.00 0.57
C VAL A 119 -6.15 14.62 0.77
N ALA A 120 -5.08 13.84 0.63
CA ALA A 120 -3.72 14.32 0.81
C ALA A 120 -3.33 15.38 -0.24
N LEU A 121 -3.70 15.17 -1.51
CA LEU A 121 -3.49 16.14 -2.58
C LEU A 121 -4.22 17.45 -2.31
N ALA A 122 -5.50 17.37 -1.91
CA ALA A 122 -6.30 18.56 -1.58
C ALA A 122 -5.73 19.34 -0.39
N LEU A 123 -5.24 18.64 0.66
CA LEU A 123 -4.71 19.27 1.86
C LEU A 123 -3.33 19.91 1.66
N PHE A 124 -2.44 19.28 0.89
CA PHE A 124 -1.04 19.68 0.83
C PHE A 124 -0.62 20.33 -0.47
N MET A 125 -1.33 20.09 -1.58
CA MET A 125 -1.01 20.68 -2.88
C MET A 125 -2.03 21.71 -3.34
N GLY A 126 -3.26 21.68 -2.85
CA GLY A 126 -4.28 22.69 -3.14
C GLY A 126 -4.42 23.02 -4.63
N PRO A 127 -4.37 24.32 -5.03
CA PRO A 127 -4.45 24.74 -6.44
C PRO A 127 -3.27 24.27 -7.29
N ASP A 128 -2.11 24.00 -6.69
CA ASP A 128 -0.92 23.49 -7.37
C ASP A 128 -0.97 21.98 -7.57
N ALA A 129 -2.03 21.32 -7.09
CA ALA A 129 -2.26 19.91 -7.40
C ALA A 129 -2.33 19.75 -8.92
N PRO A 130 -1.66 18.73 -9.48
CA PRO A 130 -1.78 18.45 -10.91
C PRO A 130 -3.24 18.50 -11.30
N GLN A 131 -3.59 19.36 -12.25
CA GLN A 131 -4.97 19.53 -12.78
C GLN A 131 -5.40 18.26 -13.59
N VAL A 132 -5.09 17.10 -13.05
CA VAL A 132 -5.60 15.84 -13.52
C VAL A 132 -6.97 15.71 -12.87
N GLY A 133 -8.01 15.65 -13.67
CA GLY A 133 -9.38 15.58 -13.14
C GLY A 133 -9.43 14.56 -12.00
N MET A 134 -9.72 15.04 -10.77
CA MET A 134 -9.64 14.19 -9.56
C MET A 134 -10.42 12.89 -9.73
N VAL A 135 -11.56 12.96 -10.43
CA VAL A 135 -12.40 11.79 -10.72
C VAL A 135 -11.71 10.85 -11.73
N SER A 136 -11.12 11.37 -12.81
CA SER A 136 -10.44 10.54 -13.81
C SER A 136 -9.22 9.84 -13.25
N THR A 137 -8.42 10.53 -12.43
CA THR A 137 -7.26 9.93 -11.75
C THR A 137 -7.70 8.88 -10.74
N GLY A 138 -8.73 9.16 -9.95
CA GLY A 138 -9.30 8.18 -9.02
C GLY A 138 -9.81 6.93 -9.74
N VAL A 139 -10.52 7.09 -10.86
CA VAL A 139 -11.00 5.96 -11.68
C VAL A 139 -9.85 5.16 -12.27
N VAL A 140 -8.81 5.81 -12.78
CA VAL A 140 -7.62 5.12 -13.33
C VAL A 140 -6.89 4.33 -12.24
N ILE A 141 -6.64 4.93 -11.08
CA ILE A 141 -5.99 4.22 -9.96
C ILE A 141 -6.86 3.07 -9.48
N PHE A 142 -8.17 3.30 -9.34
CA PHE A 142 -9.11 2.25 -8.97
C PHE A 142 -9.09 1.10 -10.00
N ALA A 143 -9.16 1.38 -11.27
CA ALA A 143 -9.09 0.35 -12.32
C ALA A 143 -7.76 -0.41 -12.32
N LEU A 144 -6.63 0.30 -12.16
CA LEU A 144 -5.29 -0.31 -12.11
C LEU A 144 -5.07 -1.19 -10.87
N THR A 145 -5.86 -1.02 -9.83
CA THR A 145 -5.76 -1.82 -8.60
C THR A 145 -6.84 -2.89 -8.54
N VAL A 146 -8.13 -2.54 -8.73
CA VAL A 146 -9.27 -3.46 -8.59
C VAL A 146 -9.26 -4.54 -9.66
N ILE A 147 -9.06 -4.16 -10.92
CA ILE A 147 -9.16 -5.12 -12.03
C ILE A 147 -8.09 -6.21 -11.89
N PRO A 148 -6.80 -5.91 -11.72
CA PRO A 148 -5.78 -6.95 -11.57
C PRO A 148 -5.99 -7.80 -10.32
N VAL A 149 -6.33 -7.21 -9.17
CA VAL A 149 -6.62 -7.97 -7.94
C VAL A 149 -7.80 -8.90 -8.16
N GLY A 150 -8.89 -8.42 -8.76
CA GLY A 150 -10.06 -9.22 -9.08
C GLY A 150 -9.75 -10.39 -10.01
N LEU A 151 -8.97 -10.16 -11.06
CA LEU A 151 -8.50 -11.21 -11.96
C LEU A 151 -7.64 -12.26 -11.24
N GLY A 152 -6.75 -11.82 -10.34
CA GLY A 152 -5.96 -12.70 -9.50
C GLY A 152 -6.83 -13.59 -8.59
N MET A 153 -7.82 -13.02 -7.92
CA MET A 153 -8.79 -13.76 -7.10
C MET A 153 -9.63 -14.75 -7.90
N ILE A 154 -10.07 -14.35 -9.10
CA ILE A 154 -10.81 -15.23 -10.02
C ILE A 154 -9.93 -16.41 -10.44
N LEU A 155 -8.69 -16.16 -10.83
CA LEU A 155 -7.73 -17.22 -11.15
C LEU A 155 -7.54 -18.19 -9.97
N ARG A 156 -7.40 -17.65 -8.75
CA ARG A 156 -7.29 -18.47 -7.53
C ARG A 156 -8.50 -19.38 -7.32
N LYS A 157 -9.69 -18.85 -7.58
CA LYS A 157 -10.96 -19.59 -7.43
C LYS A 157 -11.14 -20.67 -8.52
N LEU A 158 -10.87 -20.33 -9.77
CA LEU A 158 -11.10 -21.22 -10.94
C LEU A 158 -10.02 -22.28 -11.09
N ALA A 159 -8.78 -21.94 -10.77
CA ALA A 159 -7.62 -22.80 -10.99
C ALA A 159 -6.68 -22.79 -9.76
N PRO A 160 -7.09 -23.39 -8.63
CA PRO A 160 -6.34 -23.30 -7.37
C PRO A 160 -4.93 -23.89 -7.45
N LYS A 161 -4.75 -25.03 -8.15
CA LYS A 161 -3.43 -25.69 -8.27
C LYS A 161 -2.41 -24.83 -9.03
N PRO A 162 -2.66 -24.36 -10.27
CA PRO A 162 -1.74 -23.48 -10.97
C PRO A 162 -1.62 -22.10 -10.28
N ALA A 163 -2.65 -21.61 -9.60
CA ALA A 163 -2.58 -20.36 -8.85
C ALA A 163 -1.57 -20.43 -7.70
N VAL A 164 -1.51 -21.53 -6.95
CA VAL A 164 -0.51 -21.74 -5.88
C VAL A 164 0.92 -21.79 -6.45
N ALA A 165 1.10 -22.48 -7.56
CA ALA A 165 2.41 -22.53 -8.22
C ALA A 165 2.82 -21.15 -8.73
N LEU A 166 1.87 -20.42 -9.33
CA LEU A 166 2.06 -19.06 -9.80
C LEU A 166 2.37 -18.08 -8.64
N GLU A 167 1.68 -18.19 -7.50
CA GLU A 167 1.89 -17.36 -6.32
C GLU A 167 3.36 -17.40 -5.85
N ARG A 168 3.96 -18.56 -5.81
CA ARG A 168 5.36 -18.71 -5.39
C ARG A 168 6.32 -18.00 -6.35
N HIS A 169 6.13 -18.18 -7.66
CA HIS A 169 6.98 -17.54 -8.68
C HIS A 169 6.66 -16.06 -8.85
N SER A 170 5.41 -15.68 -8.82
CA SER A 170 4.97 -14.29 -9.01
C SER A 170 5.41 -13.40 -7.86
N ARG A 171 5.49 -13.90 -6.63
CA ARG A 171 6.04 -13.15 -5.48
C ARG A 171 7.50 -12.75 -5.71
N PHE A 172 8.30 -13.68 -6.22
CA PHE A 172 9.70 -13.40 -6.59
C PHE A 172 9.78 -12.42 -7.78
N MET A 173 8.97 -12.65 -8.81
CA MET A 173 8.89 -11.79 -9.99
C MET A 173 8.42 -10.37 -9.63
N SER A 174 7.43 -10.22 -8.75
CA SER A 174 6.99 -8.91 -8.25
C SER A 174 8.11 -8.17 -7.51
N GLY A 175 8.91 -8.90 -6.73
CA GLY A 175 10.11 -8.34 -6.08
C GLY A 175 11.14 -7.85 -7.10
N LEU A 176 11.39 -8.62 -8.16
CA LEU A 176 12.28 -8.20 -9.24
C LEU A 176 11.74 -6.98 -10.00
N VAL A 177 10.47 -6.99 -10.35
CA VAL A 177 9.80 -5.86 -11.01
C VAL A 177 9.86 -4.61 -10.14
N PHE A 178 9.55 -4.73 -8.85
CA PHE A 178 9.65 -3.62 -7.90
C PHE A 178 11.09 -3.07 -7.82
N THR A 179 12.08 -3.96 -7.69
CA THR A 179 13.50 -3.57 -7.65
C THR A 179 13.92 -2.87 -8.95
N ALA A 180 13.50 -3.39 -10.11
CA ALA A 180 13.80 -2.77 -11.40
C ALA A 180 13.17 -1.36 -11.52
N VAL A 181 11.93 -1.19 -11.05
CA VAL A 181 11.25 0.11 -11.01
C VAL A 181 12.00 1.09 -10.11
N VAL A 182 12.42 0.66 -8.92
CA VAL A 182 13.20 1.50 -8.00
C VAL A 182 14.53 1.92 -8.62
N ILE A 183 15.28 0.99 -9.21
CA ILE A 183 16.55 1.28 -9.89
C ILE A 183 16.31 2.27 -11.04
N ALA A 184 15.31 2.04 -11.88
CA ALA A 184 15.00 2.93 -12.99
C ALA A 184 14.60 4.34 -12.52
N THR A 185 13.87 4.46 -11.42
CA THR A 185 13.53 5.75 -10.81
C THR A 185 14.78 6.48 -10.31
N VAL A 186 15.66 5.77 -9.60
CA VAL A 186 16.93 6.33 -9.12
C VAL A 186 17.83 6.83 -10.26
N LEU A 187 17.89 6.06 -11.35
CA LEU A 187 18.68 6.43 -12.53
C LEU A 187 18.10 7.66 -13.25
N ASN A 188 16.77 7.79 -13.28
CA ASN A 188 16.10 8.92 -13.92
C ASN A 188 16.15 10.21 -13.09
N GLU A 189 15.96 10.13 -11.77
CA GLU A 189 15.98 11.31 -10.89
C GLU A 189 17.39 11.73 -10.44
N GLY A 190 18.36 10.83 -10.55
CA GLY A 190 19.73 11.01 -10.06
C GLY A 190 19.87 10.63 -8.58
N ILE A 191 21.02 10.05 -8.25
CA ILE A 191 21.32 9.49 -6.92
C ILE A 191 21.22 10.55 -5.80
N GLY A 192 21.68 11.77 -6.06
CA GLY A 192 21.69 12.85 -5.05
C GLY A 192 20.29 13.28 -4.61
N GLU A 193 19.39 13.49 -5.55
CA GLU A 193 18.00 13.88 -5.25
C GLU A 193 17.23 12.73 -4.60
N THR A 194 17.43 11.53 -5.08
CA THR A 194 16.84 10.31 -4.47
C THR A 194 17.29 10.15 -3.03
N LEU A 195 18.58 10.33 -2.74
CA LEU A 195 19.11 10.20 -1.38
C LEU A 195 18.55 11.29 -0.45
N ARG A 196 18.40 12.52 -0.94
CA ARG A 196 17.78 13.62 -0.18
C ARG A 196 16.32 13.31 0.16
N ARG A 197 15.55 12.82 -0.80
CA ARG A 197 14.14 12.42 -0.56
C ARG A 197 14.04 11.22 0.37
N LEU A 198 14.93 10.25 0.24
CA LEU A 198 14.99 9.09 1.13
C LEU A 198 15.31 9.48 2.57
N THR A 199 16.22 10.40 2.81
CA THR A 199 16.52 10.86 4.17
C THR A 199 15.35 11.62 4.79
N GLN A 200 14.71 12.50 4.03
CA GLN A 200 13.53 13.25 4.49
C GLN A 200 12.34 12.33 4.74
N ALA A 201 11.95 11.51 3.77
CA ALA A 201 10.84 10.59 3.90
C ALA A 201 11.11 9.48 4.93
N GLY A 202 12.35 8.98 5.01
CA GLY A 202 12.75 7.93 5.93
C GLY A 202 12.64 8.33 7.40
N ALA A 203 13.14 9.52 7.75
CA ALA A 203 13.03 10.04 9.10
C ALA A 203 11.56 10.22 9.52
N VAL A 204 10.73 10.77 8.63
CA VAL A 204 9.29 10.98 8.89
C VAL A 204 8.56 9.64 8.98
N SER A 205 8.89 8.68 8.11
CA SER A 205 8.30 7.33 8.14
C SER A 205 8.68 6.58 9.42
N LEU A 206 9.90 6.75 9.92
CA LEU A 206 10.30 6.18 11.19
C LEU A 206 9.51 6.79 12.35
N ALA A 207 9.36 8.11 12.39
CA ALA A 207 8.55 8.79 13.39
C ALA A 207 7.07 8.34 13.33
N LEU A 208 6.52 8.19 12.12
CA LEU A 208 5.17 7.66 11.92
C LEU A 208 5.03 6.23 12.48
N ASN A 209 5.99 5.35 12.22
CA ASN A 209 5.97 3.98 12.74
C ASN A 209 6.01 3.95 14.28
N VAL A 210 6.87 4.77 14.89
CA VAL A 210 6.95 4.86 16.36
C VAL A 210 5.63 5.39 16.94
N ALA A 211 5.06 6.45 16.35
CA ALA A 211 3.77 6.99 16.79
C ALA A 211 2.64 5.97 16.62
N ALA A 212 2.59 5.26 15.51
CA ALA A 212 1.60 4.21 15.24
C ALA A 212 1.72 3.05 16.24
N MET A 213 2.93 2.61 16.55
CA MET A 213 3.17 1.58 17.57
C MET A 213 2.73 2.04 18.96
N ALA A 214 3.00 3.30 19.34
CA ALA A 214 2.56 3.84 20.62
C ALA A 214 1.03 3.87 20.74
N VAL A 215 0.33 4.29 19.68
CA VAL A 215 -1.15 4.27 19.66
C VAL A 215 -1.69 2.85 19.70
N ALA A 216 -1.11 1.92 18.91
CA ALA A 216 -1.55 0.53 18.92
C ALA A 216 -1.31 -0.17 20.26
N PHE A 217 -0.28 0.24 21.02
CA PHE A 217 -0.01 -0.29 22.35
C PHE A 217 -0.96 0.27 23.42
N ALA A 218 -1.52 1.47 23.20
CA ALA A 218 -2.45 2.12 24.13
C ALA A 218 -3.92 1.65 23.99
N VAL A 219 -4.26 0.92 22.89
CA VAL A 219 -5.60 0.42 22.56
C VAL A 219 -5.72 -1.07 22.89
#